data_843df7c1eb8700c67487f5a7a8b62c4d
#
_entry.id   843df7c1eb8700c67487f5a7a8b62c4d
#
_cell.length_a   1.000
_cell.length_b   1.000
_cell.length_c   1.000
_cell.angle_alpha   90.00
_cell.angle_beta   90.00
_cell.angle_gamma   90.00
#
_symmetry.space_group_name_H-M   'P 1'
#
loop_
_entity.id
_entity.type
_entity.pdbx_description
1 polymer ?
#
loop_
_entity_poly.entity_id
_entity_poly.type
_entity_poly.pdbx_seq_one_letter_code
_entity_poly.pdbx_strand_id
1 'polypeptide(L)'
;MRKNLTEVVFILDRSGSMSGLEKDTIGGFNSMIEKQKREAGQALISTVLFNNNSKVLYDRVEVQKIPSMTEDDYSVYGCTALLDAIGGAIHHIGNVHKYARPEDVPEHTIFIIMTDGMENASHIYRIDKVKQMIERQKEKYGWEFLFLGANIDAIETANHFGIDADKAANYQCDCEGTALNYEVLNDAISAVRCNAALDSSWKKRIDKDYKKRGQHSRVD
;
A
#
# COMPACT_ATOMS: atom_id res chain seq x y z
N MET A 1 -21.68 -7.29 6.80
CA MET A 1 -20.65 -6.28 6.51
C MET A 1 -21.20 -4.90 6.79
N ARG A 2 -20.39 -4.03 7.36
CA ARG A 2 -20.76 -2.65 7.72
C ARG A 2 -20.69 -1.78 6.49
N LYS A 3 -21.86 -1.36 5.99
CA LYS A 3 -21.96 -0.49 4.81
C LYS A 3 -21.25 0.85 5.07
N ASN A 4 -20.66 1.42 4.02
CA ASN A 4 -19.91 2.68 4.06
C ASN A 4 -18.69 2.67 5.00
N LEU A 5 -18.19 1.50 5.40
CA LEU A 5 -16.93 1.35 6.11
C LEU A 5 -15.90 0.72 5.18
N THR A 6 -14.79 1.40 4.99
CA THR A 6 -13.63 0.90 4.23
C THR A 6 -12.46 0.71 5.18
N GLU A 7 -11.76 -0.40 5.04
CA GLU A 7 -10.47 -0.63 5.71
C GLU A 7 -9.33 -0.44 4.71
N VAL A 8 -8.41 0.46 5.03
CA VAL A 8 -7.24 0.76 4.21
C VAL A 8 -5.99 0.32 4.98
N VAL A 9 -5.20 -0.56 4.37
CA VAL A 9 -3.99 -1.12 4.97
C VAL A 9 -2.78 -0.68 4.14
N PHE A 10 -1.96 0.18 4.71
CA PHE A 10 -0.70 0.59 4.11
C PHE A 10 0.44 -0.32 4.58
N ILE A 11 1.26 -0.78 3.63
CA ILE A 11 2.50 -1.50 3.85
C ILE A 11 3.59 -0.66 3.19
N LEU A 12 4.33 0.11 4.00
CA LEU A 12 5.27 1.11 3.54
C LEU A 12 6.69 0.69 3.83
N ASP A 13 7.50 0.64 2.79
CA ASP A 13 8.91 0.36 2.88
C ASP A 13 9.66 1.51 3.60
N ARG A 14 10.52 1.14 4.52
CA ARG A 14 11.51 2.01 5.17
C ARG A 14 12.90 1.37 5.18
N SER A 15 13.19 0.54 4.17
CA SER A 15 14.52 -0.04 3.96
C SER A 15 15.53 1.02 3.51
N GLY A 16 16.80 0.67 3.49
CA GLY A 16 17.89 1.62 3.20
C GLY A 16 17.80 2.30 1.84
N SER A 17 17.15 1.67 0.84
CA SER A 17 16.93 2.23 -0.50
C SER A 17 16.01 3.45 -0.51
N MET A 18 15.08 3.55 0.47
CA MET A 18 14.20 4.72 0.64
C MET A 18 14.92 5.98 1.16
N SER A 19 16.25 5.93 1.36
CA SER A 19 17.02 7.07 1.87
C SER A 19 16.93 8.29 0.96
N GLY A 20 16.62 9.43 1.57
CA GLY A 20 16.41 10.70 0.87
C GLY A 20 14.95 10.98 0.51
N LEU A 21 14.04 10.01 0.68
CA LEU A 21 12.59 10.13 0.43
C LEU A 21 11.75 10.21 1.72
N GLU A 22 12.39 10.29 2.89
CA GLU A 22 11.70 10.28 4.17
C GLU A 22 10.67 11.40 4.27
N LYS A 23 11.07 12.63 3.94
CA LYS A 23 10.19 13.81 3.99
C LYS A 23 9.05 13.73 2.98
N ASP A 24 9.33 13.21 1.78
CA ASP A 24 8.34 13.08 0.72
C ASP A 24 7.31 11.99 1.07
N THR A 25 7.77 10.88 1.65
CA THR A 25 6.90 9.80 2.15
C THR A 25 6.01 10.28 3.29
N ILE A 26 6.58 10.92 4.31
CA ILE A 26 5.85 11.48 5.45
C ILE A 26 4.84 12.55 4.98
N GLY A 27 5.30 13.51 4.17
CA GLY A 27 4.47 14.60 3.67
C GLY A 27 3.34 14.11 2.77
N GLY A 28 3.63 13.18 1.87
CA GLY A 28 2.66 12.57 0.98
C GLY A 28 1.60 11.77 1.74
N PHE A 29 2.04 10.91 2.67
CA PHE A 29 1.13 10.15 3.54
C PHE A 29 0.21 11.08 4.34
N ASN A 30 0.76 12.07 5.03
CA ASN A 30 -0.01 13.01 5.84
C ASN A 30 -1.01 13.80 4.98
N SER A 31 -0.58 14.31 3.82
CA SER A 31 -1.46 15.03 2.89
C SER A 31 -2.62 14.17 2.42
N MET A 32 -2.35 12.91 2.08
CA MET A 32 -3.38 11.95 1.68
C MET A 32 -4.35 11.67 2.83
N ILE A 33 -3.87 11.41 4.04
CA ILE A 33 -4.72 11.18 5.23
C ILE A 33 -5.63 12.39 5.49
N GLU A 34 -5.10 13.63 5.41
CA GLU A 34 -5.91 14.83 5.58
C GLU A 34 -7.01 14.98 4.51
N LYS A 35 -6.74 14.55 3.27
CA LYS A 35 -7.78 14.49 2.22
C LYS A 35 -8.82 13.42 2.55
N GLN A 36 -8.39 12.23 2.95
CA GLN A 36 -9.28 11.13 3.32
C GLN A 36 -10.17 11.44 4.55
N LYS A 37 -9.73 12.30 5.47
CA LYS A 37 -10.56 12.81 6.58
C LYS A 37 -11.77 13.63 6.12
N ARG A 38 -11.69 14.22 4.93
CA ARG A 38 -12.75 15.07 4.35
C ARG A 38 -13.75 14.29 3.50
N GLU A 39 -13.42 13.05 3.17
CA GLU A 39 -14.27 12.18 2.36
C GLU A 39 -15.46 11.66 3.15
N ALA A 40 -16.56 11.42 2.44
CA ALA A 40 -17.75 10.80 3.04
C ALA A 40 -17.50 9.32 3.41
N GLY A 41 -18.31 8.80 4.32
CA GLY A 41 -18.19 7.43 4.83
C GLY A 41 -17.14 7.31 5.92
N GLN A 42 -16.99 6.08 6.44
CA GLN A 42 -16.05 5.77 7.49
C GLN A 42 -14.85 5.00 6.92
N ALA A 43 -13.67 5.28 7.45
CA ALA A 43 -12.47 4.51 7.10
C ALA A 43 -11.68 4.15 8.35
N LEU A 44 -11.18 2.91 8.37
CA LEU A 44 -10.18 2.43 9.32
C LEU A 44 -8.83 2.38 8.60
N ILE A 45 -7.82 2.90 9.24
CA ILE A 45 -6.46 2.94 8.69
C ILE A 45 -5.56 2.04 9.52
N SER A 46 -4.91 1.10 8.85
CA SER A 46 -3.76 0.37 9.38
C SER A 46 -2.52 0.78 8.60
N THR A 47 -1.40 0.97 9.28
CA THR A 47 -0.12 1.31 8.64
C THR A 47 0.97 0.45 9.22
N VAL A 48 1.57 -0.36 8.37
CA VAL A 48 2.72 -1.22 8.68
C VAL A 48 3.94 -0.64 7.98
N LEU A 49 4.93 -0.24 8.76
CA LEU A 49 6.24 0.16 8.27
C LEU A 49 7.15 -1.06 8.31
N PHE A 50 7.90 -1.32 7.25
CA PHE A 50 8.77 -2.48 7.20
C PHE A 50 10.17 -2.18 6.67
N ASN A 51 11.13 -2.94 7.16
CA ASN A 51 12.49 -3.10 6.68
C ASN A 51 12.92 -4.56 6.94
N ASN A 52 13.91 -4.84 7.78
CA ASN A 52 14.19 -6.19 8.29
C ASN A 52 13.06 -6.74 9.17
N ASN A 53 12.28 -5.86 9.77
CA ASN A 53 11.16 -6.17 10.66
C ASN A 53 9.96 -5.28 10.34
N SER A 54 8.77 -5.75 10.67
CA SER A 54 7.54 -4.97 10.56
C SER A 54 7.22 -4.25 11.87
N LYS A 55 6.87 -2.96 11.77
CA LYS A 55 6.35 -2.12 12.87
C LYS A 55 4.94 -1.66 12.50
N VAL A 56 3.96 -2.04 13.28
CA VAL A 56 2.61 -1.49 13.15
C VAL A 56 2.61 -0.09 13.75
N LEU A 57 2.39 0.91 12.92
CA LEU A 57 2.29 2.31 13.35
C LEU A 57 0.86 2.64 13.77
N TYR A 58 -0.11 2.27 12.93
CA TYR A 58 -1.54 2.39 13.21
C TYR A 58 -2.21 1.03 13.01
N ASP A 59 -3.10 0.65 13.91
CA ASP A 59 -3.88 -0.59 13.81
C ASP A 59 -5.38 -0.28 13.87
N ARG A 60 -6.01 -0.28 12.70
CA ARG A 60 -7.45 -0.08 12.51
C ARG A 60 -8.00 1.18 13.20
N VAL A 61 -7.24 2.27 13.12
CA VAL A 61 -7.61 3.55 13.70
C VAL A 61 -8.57 4.27 12.75
N GLU A 62 -9.67 4.83 13.29
CA GLU A 62 -10.57 5.69 12.50
C GLU A 62 -9.78 6.81 11.83
N VAL A 63 -9.97 7.04 10.54
CA VAL A 63 -9.20 8.02 9.76
C VAL A 63 -9.20 9.41 10.41
N GLN A 64 -10.31 9.80 11.05
CA GLN A 64 -10.44 11.09 11.75
C GLN A 64 -9.50 11.24 12.95
N LYS A 65 -9.03 10.12 13.50
CA LYS A 65 -8.17 10.07 14.69
C LYS A 65 -6.70 9.82 14.37
N ILE A 66 -6.34 9.61 13.10
CA ILE A 66 -4.95 9.38 12.70
C ILE A 66 -4.14 10.66 12.96
N PRO A 67 -3.11 10.61 13.81
CA PRO A 67 -2.17 11.72 13.96
C PRO A 67 -1.26 11.83 12.73
N SER A 68 -0.64 12.99 12.54
CA SER A 68 0.37 13.12 11.49
C SER A 68 1.57 12.24 11.79
N MET A 69 2.04 11.50 10.78
CA MET A 69 3.30 10.78 10.82
C MET A 69 4.45 11.78 10.95
N THR A 70 5.45 11.45 11.75
CA THR A 70 6.61 12.30 12.03
C THR A 70 7.92 11.62 11.62
N GLU A 71 9.03 12.35 11.66
CA GLU A 71 10.37 11.79 11.42
C GLU A 71 10.75 10.73 12.48
N ASP A 72 10.19 10.80 13.69
CA ASP A 72 10.39 9.77 14.73
C ASP A 72 9.66 8.46 14.42
N ASP A 73 8.58 8.53 13.63
CA ASP A 73 7.81 7.36 13.22
C ASP A 73 8.44 6.63 12.04
N TYR A 74 8.96 7.39 11.07
CA TYR A 74 9.47 6.88 9.81
C TYR A 74 10.97 7.18 9.66
N SER A 75 11.80 6.21 10.03
CA SER A 75 13.25 6.22 9.88
C SER A 75 13.70 5.10 8.94
N VAL A 76 14.59 5.42 8.00
CA VAL A 76 15.02 4.54 6.90
C VAL A 76 16.32 3.85 7.24
N TYR A 77 16.33 2.51 7.20
CA TYR A 77 17.52 1.67 7.39
C TYR A 77 17.24 0.19 7.08
N GLY A 78 18.30 -0.60 6.89
CA GLY A 78 18.23 -2.07 6.80
C GLY A 78 17.78 -2.59 5.42
N CYS A 79 17.32 -3.83 5.42
CA CYS A 79 16.92 -4.62 4.24
C CYS A 79 15.40 -4.65 4.07
N THR A 80 14.90 -5.40 3.09
CA THR A 80 13.51 -5.39 2.63
C THR A 80 12.83 -6.74 2.89
N ALA A 81 12.19 -6.93 4.05
CA ALA A 81 11.40 -8.12 4.39
C ALA A 81 9.93 -7.95 3.96
N LEU A 82 9.71 -7.80 2.66
CA LEU A 82 8.42 -7.47 2.04
C LEU A 82 7.38 -8.59 2.23
N LEU A 83 7.77 -9.85 2.04
CA LEU A 83 6.84 -10.98 2.21
C LEU A 83 6.36 -11.12 3.64
N ASP A 84 7.24 -10.88 4.62
CA ASP A 84 6.88 -10.92 6.03
C ASP A 84 5.90 -9.79 6.39
N ALA A 85 6.08 -8.60 5.83
CA ALA A 85 5.19 -7.48 6.02
C ALA A 85 3.80 -7.75 5.42
N ILE A 86 3.74 -8.20 4.17
CA ILE A 86 2.48 -8.52 3.48
C ILE A 86 1.75 -9.68 4.19
N GLY A 87 2.46 -10.79 4.41
CA GLY A 87 1.88 -11.98 5.04
C GLY A 87 1.37 -11.69 6.46
N GLY A 88 2.15 -10.96 7.24
CA GLY A 88 1.78 -10.55 8.60
C GLY A 88 0.54 -9.65 8.63
N ALA A 89 0.47 -8.64 7.76
CA ALA A 89 -0.68 -7.75 7.67
C ALA A 89 -1.96 -8.49 7.22
N ILE A 90 -1.88 -9.34 6.19
CA ILE A 90 -3.02 -10.15 5.74
C ILE A 90 -3.49 -11.09 6.85
N HIS A 91 -2.57 -11.74 7.57
CA HIS A 91 -2.90 -12.63 8.68
C HIS A 91 -3.62 -11.85 9.79
N HIS A 92 -3.11 -10.69 10.19
CA HIS A 92 -3.68 -9.87 11.24
C HIS A 92 -5.10 -9.40 10.88
N ILE A 93 -5.27 -8.70 9.78
CA ILE A 93 -6.58 -8.18 9.34
C ILE A 93 -7.57 -9.32 9.07
N GLY A 94 -7.11 -10.41 8.44
CA GLY A 94 -7.94 -11.59 8.21
C GLY A 94 -8.46 -12.24 9.49
N ASN A 95 -7.64 -12.30 10.53
CA ASN A 95 -8.08 -12.78 11.84
C ASN A 95 -9.07 -11.81 12.50
N VAL A 96 -8.82 -10.51 12.43
CA VAL A 96 -9.76 -9.52 12.95
C VAL A 96 -11.13 -9.68 12.30
N HIS A 97 -11.19 -9.76 10.96
CA HIS A 97 -12.46 -9.95 10.25
C HIS A 97 -13.13 -11.28 10.56
N LYS A 98 -12.35 -12.34 10.72
CA LYS A 98 -12.87 -13.69 11.05
C LYS A 98 -13.58 -13.74 12.38
N TYR A 99 -13.11 -13.00 13.38
CA TYR A 99 -13.65 -13.01 14.74
C TYR A 99 -14.54 -11.80 15.06
N ALA A 100 -14.61 -10.82 14.16
CA ALA A 100 -15.54 -9.70 14.26
C ALA A 100 -16.99 -10.15 14.03
N ARG A 101 -17.92 -9.41 14.60
CA ARG A 101 -19.34 -9.60 14.26
C ARG A 101 -19.56 -9.21 12.79
N PRO A 102 -20.49 -9.86 12.06
CA PRO A 102 -20.74 -9.56 10.64
C PRO A 102 -20.99 -8.07 10.36
N GLU A 103 -21.66 -7.37 11.28
CA GLU A 103 -21.94 -5.93 11.17
C GLU A 103 -20.73 -5.02 11.44
N ASP A 104 -19.63 -5.56 11.95
CA ASP A 104 -18.39 -4.81 12.22
C ASP A 104 -17.32 -5.05 11.14
N VAL A 105 -17.54 -6.05 10.25
CA VAL A 105 -16.62 -6.31 9.12
C VAL A 105 -16.81 -5.22 8.06
N PRO A 106 -15.73 -4.53 7.62
CA PRO A 106 -15.80 -3.51 6.58
C PRO A 106 -16.41 -4.03 5.27
N GLU A 107 -17.12 -3.16 4.56
CA GLU A 107 -17.66 -3.44 3.23
C GLU A 107 -16.54 -3.60 2.20
N HIS A 108 -15.51 -2.77 2.31
CA HIS A 108 -14.32 -2.79 1.46
C HIS A 108 -13.05 -2.90 2.28
N THR A 109 -12.09 -3.63 1.74
CA THR A 109 -10.72 -3.72 2.30
C THR A 109 -9.75 -3.56 1.16
N ILE A 110 -8.85 -2.58 1.27
CA ILE A 110 -7.81 -2.31 0.28
C ILE A 110 -6.43 -2.31 0.94
N PHE A 111 -5.52 -3.09 0.38
CA PHE A 111 -4.11 -3.14 0.74
C PHE A 111 -3.30 -2.32 -0.27
N ILE A 112 -2.44 -1.45 0.22
CA ILE A 112 -1.57 -0.60 -0.56
C ILE A 112 -0.13 -0.89 -0.15
N ILE A 113 0.63 -1.47 -1.08
CA ILE A 113 2.00 -1.91 -0.87
C ILE A 113 2.90 -0.97 -1.66
N MET A 114 3.82 -0.28 -0.98
CA MET A 114 4.79 0.61 -1.60
C MET A 114 6.20 0.19 -1.20
N THR A 115 7.06 -0.05 -2.20
CA THR A 115 8.46 -0.43 -2.01
C THR A 115 9.33 0.13 -3.13
N ASP A 116 10.60 0.38 -2.86
CA ASP A 116 11.60 0.78 -3.86
C ASP A 116 12.70 -0.28 -4.04
N GLY A 117 12.55 -1.43 -3.40
CA GLY A 117 13.53 -2.50 -3.41
C GLY A 117 12.94 -3.88 -3.62
N MET A 118 13.83 -4.83 -3.98
CA MET A 118 13.47 -6.25 -4.07
C MET A 118 13.42 -6.90 -2.69
N GLU A 119 12.52 -7.86 -2.54
CA GLU A 119 12.48 -8.77 -1.40
C GLU A 119 13.85 -9.44 -1.17
N ASN A 120 14.41 -9.31 0.02
CA ASN A 120 15.73 -9.89 0.32
C ASN A 120 15.94 -10.31 1.78
N ALA A 121 14.95 -10.16 2.64
CA ALA A 121 15.14 -10.36 4.09
C ALA A 121 14.01 -11.09 4.82
N SER A 122 12.98 -11.57 4.12
CA SER A 122 11.88 -12.30 4.75
C SER A 122 12.30 -13.70 5.21
N HIS A 123 11.84 -14.08 6.40
CA HIS A 123 12.15 -15.37 7.03
C HIS A 123 10.92 -16.15 7.48
N ILE A 124 9.74 -15.51 7.56
CA ILE A 124 8.51 -16.09 8.11
C ILE A 124 7.61 -16.57 6.97
N TYR A 125 7.44 -15.75 5.94
CA TYR A 125 6.56 -16.03 4.82
C TYR A 125 7.36 -16.28 3.54
N ARG A 126 6.94 -17.30 2.80
CA ARG A 126 7.46 -17.60 1.45
C ARG A 126 6.51 -17.04 0.41
N ILE A 127 7.03 -16.79 -0.79
CA ILE A 127 6.29 -16.18 -1.90
C ILE A 127 5.02 -16.96 -2.26
N ASP A 128 5.09 -18.28 -2.33
CA ASP A 128 3.98 -19.18 -2.62
C ASP A 128 2.86 -19.03 -1.57
N LYS A 129 3.24 -18.87 -0.30
CA LYS A 129 2.30 -18.69 0.79
C LYS A 129 1.61 -17.32 0.74
N VAL A 130 2.37 -16.25 0.49
CA VAL A 130 1.81 -14.89 0.35
C VAL A 130 0.84 -14.84 -0.84
N LYS A 131 1.23 -15.44 -1.97
CA LYS A 131 0.36 -15.55 -3.16
C LYS A 131 -0.97 -16.22 -2.82
N GLN A 132 -0.96 -17.40 -2.20
CA GLN A 132 -2.17 -18.09 -1.77
C GLN A 132 -3.04 -17.23 -0.83
N MET A 133 -2.41 -16.46 0.06
CA MET A 133 -3.14 -15.58 0.97
C MET A 133 -3.81 -14.45 0.20
N ILE A 134 -3.13 -13.78 -0.71
CA ILE A 134 -3.66 -12.70 -1.55
C ILE A 134 -4.82 -13.22 -2.42
N GLU A 135 -4.60 -14.29 -3.18
CA GLU A 135 -5.61 -14.89 -4.05
C GLU A 135 -6.88 -15.26 -3.25
N ARG A 136 -6.71 -15.91 -2.09
CA ARG A 136 -7.84 -16.24 -1.21
C ARG A 136 -8.61 -15.00 -0.75
N GLN A 137 -7.93 -13.92 -0.37
CA GLN A 137 -8.60 -12.71 0.11
C GLN A 137 -9.35 -12.01 -1.04
N LYS A 138 -8.76 -11.97 -2.24
CA LYS A 138 -9.42 -11.46 -3.45
C LYS A 138 -10.69 -12.25 -3.78
N GLU A 139 -10.55 -13.57 -3.93
CA GLU A 139 -11.64 -14.43 -4.40
C GLU A 139 -12.79 -14.56 -3.40
N LYS A 140 -12.44 -14.73 -2.11
CA LYS A 140 -13.45 -15.06 -1.11
C LYS A 140 -14.06 -13.84 -0.43
N TYR A 141 -13.30 -12.76 -0.29
CA TYR A 141 -13.69 -11.60 0.50
C TYR A 141 -13.68 -10.29 -0.28
N GLY A 142 -13.32 -10.30 -1.55
CA GLY A 142 -13.29 -9.13 -2.42
C GLY A 142 -12.27 -8.08 -1.99
N TRP A 143 -11.16 -8.50 -1.36
CA TRP A 143 -10.13 -7.54 -0.99
C TRP A 143 -9.39 -7.05 -2.23
N GLU A 144 -9.08 -5.77 -2.25
CA GLU A 144 -8.27 -5.14 -3.30
C GLU A 144 -6.81 -5.02 -2.84
N PHE A 145 -5.88 -5.21 -3.79
CA PHE A 145 -4.45 -5.06 -3.54
C PHE A 145 -3.85 -4.16 -4.60
N LEU A 146 -3.19 -3.06 -4.19
CA LEU A 146 -2.39 -2.20 -5.06
C LEU A 146 -0.92 -2.36 -4.72
N PHE A 147 -0.09 -2.46 -5.75
CA PHE A 147 1.35 -2.61 -5.62
C PHE A 147 2.07 -1.49 -6.40
N LEU A 148 2.85 -0.68 -5.71
CA LEU A 148 3.68 0.35 -6.30
C LEU A 148 5.14 0.01 -6.03
N GLY A 149 5.89 -0.21 -7.10
CA GLY A 149 7.30 -0.56 -7.03
C GLY A 149 8.18 0.43 -7.79
N ALA A 150 9.32 0.78 -7.20
CA ALA A 150 10.37 1.51 -7.87
C ALA A 150 11.65 0.66 -7.91
N ASN A 151 12.55 0.94 -8.85
CA ASN A 151 13.82 0.22 -9.03
C ASN A 151 13.70 -1.30 -9.22
N ILE A 152 12.48 -1.78 -9.46
CA ILE A 152 12.12 -3.19 -9.72
C ILE A 152 11.13 -3.25 -10.88
N ASP A 153 10.91 -4.43 -11.47
CA ASP A 153 9.71 -4.63 -12.28
C ASP A 153 8.52 -4.88 -11.36
N ALA A 154 7.79 -3.80 -11.05
CA ALA A 154 6.65 -3.86 -10.15
C ALA A 154 5.53 -4.75 -10.68
N ILE A 155 5.34 -4.82 -12.00
CA ILE A 155 4.28 -5.62 -12.61
C ILE A 155 4.62 -7.10 -12.51
N GLU A 156 5.86 -7.48 -12.83
CA GLU A 156 6.33 -8.86 -12.70
C GLU A 156 6.32 -9.30 -11.22
N THR A 157 6.85 -8.46 -10.34
CA THR A 157 6.87 -8.72 -8.89
C THR A 157 5.45 -8.90 -8.32
N ALA A 158 4.52 -8.03 -8.67
CA ALA A 158 3.11 -8.13 -8.25
C ALA A 158 2.45 -9.43 -8.73
N ASN A 159 2.68 -9.83 -9.99
CA ASN A 159 2.18 -11.08 -10.53
C ASN A 159 2.70 -12.31 -9.76
N HIS A 160 3.96 -12.30 -9.33
CA HIS A 160 4.50 -13.35 -8.48
C HIS A 160 3.79 -13.45 -7.14
N PHE A 161 3.25 -12.36 -6.62
CA PHE A 161 2.45 -12.31 -5.39
C PHE A 161 0.95 -12.58 -5.62
N GLY A 162 0.50 -12.78 -6.86
CA GLY A 162 -0.92 -12.98 -7.19
C GLY A 162 -1.72 -11.68 -7.26
N ILE A 163 -1.03 -10.54 -7.43
CA ILE A 163 -1.64 -9.22 -7.70
C ILE A 163 -1.62 -9.01 -9.22
N ASP A 164 -2.77 -8.66 -9.79
CA ASP A 164 -2.93 -8.52 -11.23
C ASP A 164 -2.17 -7.29 -11.77
N ALA A 165 -1.73 -7.35 -13.01
CA ALA A 165 -0.93 -6.30 -13.66
C ALA A 165 -1.62 -4.93 -13.71
N ASP A 166 -2.96 -4.90 -13.76
CA ASP A 166 -3.76 -3.67 -13.70
C ASP A 166 -3.79 -3.03 -12.32
N LYS A 167 -3.40 -3.76 -11.28
CA LYS A 167 -3.28 -3.31 -9.88
C LYS A 167 -1.83 -2.97 -9.48
N ALA A 168 -0.88 -3.08 -10.39
CA ALA A 168 0.53 -2.78 -10.14
C ALA A 168 1.03 -1.61 -10.99
N ALA A 169 1.90 -0.76 -10.45
CA ALA A 169 2.49 0.37 -11.14
C ALA A 169 3.99 0.50 -10.83
N ASN A 170 4.79 0.75 -11.88
CA ASN A 170 6.15 1.22 -11.72
C ASN A 170 6.16 2.74 -11.53
N TYR A 171 6.95 3.25 -10.58
CA TYR A 171 7.08 4.68 -10.37
C TYR A 171 8.56 5.12 -10.30
N GLN A 172 8.81 6.42 -10.48
CA GLN A 172 10.14 7.00 -10.30
C GLN A 172 10.40 7.24 -8.82
N CYS A 173 11.52 6.70 -8.30
CA CYS A 173 11.93 6.82 -6.91
C CYS A 173 12.57 8.19 -6.65
N ASP A 174 11.75 9.24 -6.66
CA ASP A 174 12.14 10.61 -6.38
C ASP A 174 10.97 11.38 -5.73
N CYS A 175 11.21 12.62 -5.36
CA CYS A 175 10.24 13.50 -4.72
C CYS A 175 8.95 13.65 -5.55
N GLU A 176 9.06 13.88 -6.86
CA GLU A 176 7.91 14.08 -7.76
C GLU A 176 7.09 12.79 -7.92
N GLY A 177 7.76 11.64 -8.13
CA GLY A 177 7.10 10.34 -8.24
C GLY A 177 6.43 9.93 -6.94
N THR A 178 7.07 10.15 -5.80
CA THR A 178 6.50 9.86 -4.48
C THR A 178 5.27 10.71 -4.22
N ALA A 179 5.31 12.02 -4.48
CA ALA A 179 4.16 12.90 -4.33
C ALA A 179 2.99 12.49 -5.24
N LEU A 180 3.28 12.18 -6.51
CA LEU A 180 2.29 11.70 -7.48
C LEU A 180 1.61 10.40 -7.01
N ASN A 181 2.39 9.46 -6.44
CA ASN A 181 1.84 8.21 -5.92
C ASN A 181 0.77 8.47 -4.86
N TYR A 182 1.04 9.31 -3.86
CA TYR A 182 0.08 9.62 -2.80
C TYR A 182 -1.16 10.36 -3.32
N GLU A 183 -1.03 11.21 -4.36
CA GLU A 183 -2.18 11.82 -5.01
C GLU A 183 -3.06 10.77 -5.70
N VAL A 184 -2.45 9.88 -6.48
CA VAL A 184 -3.17 8.82 -7.21
C VAL A 184 -3.78 7.81 -6.24
N LEU A 185 -3.08 7.45 -5.17
CA LEU A 185 -3.61 6.57 -4.14
C LEU A 185 -4.80 7.20 -3.41
N ASN A 186 -4.76 8.52 -3.15
CA ASN A 186 -5.91 9.23 -2.61
C ASN A 186 -7.15 9.01 -3.48
N ASP A 187 -7.02 9.22 -4.79
CA ASP A 187 -8.14 9.07 -5.74
C ASP A 187 -8.64 7.62 -5.81
N ALA A 188 -7.71 6.65 -5.78
CA ALA A 188 -8.04 5.22 -5.76
C ALA A 188 -8.81 4.81 -4.49
N ILE A 189 -8.36 5.26 -3.32
CA ILE A 189 -9.04 5.02 -2.04
C ILE A 189 -10.44 5.66 -2.06
N SER A 190 -10.55 6.90 -2.53
CA SER A 190 -11.84 7.59 -2.63
C SER A 190 -12.82 6.86 -3.55
N ALA A 191 -12.34 6.31 -4.68
CA ALA A 191 -13.16 5.48 -5.56
C ALA A 191 -13.70 4.23 -4.85
N VAL A 192 -12.84 3.49 -4.14
CA VAL A 192 -13.24 2.31 -3.36
C VAL A 192 -14.25 2.68 -2.27
N ARG A 193 -14.04 3.79 -1.56
CA ARG A 193 -14.97 4.29 -0.52
C ARG A 193 -16.33 4.67 -1.09
N CYS A 194 -16.38 5.08 -2.36
CA CYS A 194 -17.62 5.38 -3.09
C CYS A 194 -18.23 4.16 -3.82
N ASN A 195 -17.79 2.94 -3.51
CA ASN A 195 -18.23 1.70 -4.18
C ASN A 195 -17.97 1.69 -5.70
N ALA A 196 -17.00 2.48 -6.19
CA ALA A 196 -16.59 2.44 -7.58
C ALA A 196 -15.57 1.31 -7.81
N ALA A 197 -15.72 0.63 -8.93
CA ALA A 197 -14.76 -0.40 -9.32
C ALA A 197 -13.39 0.24 -9.62
N LEU A 198 -12.34 -0.36 -9.09
CA LEU A 198 -10.98 0.07 -9.33
C LEU A 198 -10.45 -0.64 -10.59
N ASP A 199 -10.54 0.00 -11.74
CA ASP A 199 -9.99 -0.50 -13.00
C ASP A 199 -8.55 0.02 -13.24
N SER A 200 -7.92 -0.35 -14.35
CA SER A 200 -6.55 0.06 -14.70
C SER A 200 -6.35 1.57 -14.87
N SER A 201 -7.42 2.37 -14.86
CA SER A 201 -7.33 3.82 -15.01
C SER A 201 -6.71 4.51 -13.81
N TRP A 202 -6.75 3.88 -12.61
CA TRP A 202 -6.19 4.43 -11.39
C TRP A 202 -4.71 4.81 -11.52
N LYS A 203 -3.93 4.01 -12.26
CA LYS A 203 -2.47 4.19 -12.40
C LYS A 203 -2.02 4.98 -13.63
N LYS A 204 -2.94 5.43 -14.50
CA LYS A 204 -2.58 6.11 -15.77
C LYS A 204 -1.63 7.31 -15.59
N ARG A 205 -1.78 8.07 -14.51
CA ARG A 205 -0.91 9.23 -14.21
C ARG A 205 0.50 8.76 -13.88
N ILE A 206 0.64 7.72 -13.07
CA ILE A 206 1.93 7.11 -12.69
C ILE A 206 2.60 6.51 -13.92
N ASP A 207 1.88 5.70 -14.71
CA ASP A 207 2.43 5.08 -15.93
C ASP A 207 2.92 6.12 -16.95
N LYS A 208 2.17 7.24 -17.09
CA LYS A 208 2.56 8.33 -17.98
C LYS A 208 3.82 9.04 -17.51
N ASP A 209 3.90 9.32 -16.22
CA ASP A 209 5.06 9.94 -15.60
C ASP A 209 6.31 9.05 -15.72
N TYR A 210 6.17 7.78 -15.36
CA TYR A 210 7.24 6.79 -15.45
C TYR A 210 7.80 6.66 -16.88
N LYS A 211 6.91 6.56 -17.89
CA LYS A 211 7.31 6.49 -19.29
C LYS A 211 8.02 7.75 -19.77
N LYS A 212 7.52 8.92 -19.39
CA LYS A 212 8.10 10.21 -19.80
C LYS A 212 9.50 10.40 -19.22
N ARG A 213 9.70 10.13 -17.94
CA ARG A 213 10.97 10.35 -17.24
C ARG A 213 11.99 9.23 -17.47
N GLY A 214 11.54 7.97 -17.54
CA GLY A 214 12.42 6.83 -17.83
C GLY A 214 13.05 6.82 -19.23
N GLN A 215 12.50 7.59 -20.17
CA GLN A 215 13.12 7.80 -21.49
C GLN A 215 14.32 8.75 -21.44
N HIS A 216 14.41 9.64 -20.46
CA HIS A 216 15.51 10.59 -20.31
C HIS A 216 16.74 9.99 -19.57
N SER A 217 16.54 8.93 -18.80
CA SER A 217 17.64 8.25 -18.07
C SER A 217 18.47 7.28 -18.94
N ARG A 218 18.13 7.12 -20.23
CA ARG A 218 18.83 6.24 -21.18
C ARG A 218 19.72 6.99 -22.18
N VAL A 219 19.90 8.28 -22.02
CA VAL A 219 20.60 9.16 -22.99
C VAL A 219 21.90 9.76 -22.42
N ASP A 220 22.36 9.33 -21.24
CA ASP A 220 23.68 9.73 -20.70
C ASP A 220 24.65 8.55 -20.60
#